data_1ef830343629942a1af1eb9c2577a92e
#
_entry.id   1ef830343629942a1af1eb9c2577a92e
#
_cell.length_a   1.000
_cell.length_b   1.000
_cell.length_c   1.000
_cell.angle_alpha   90.00
_cell.angle_beta   90.00
_cell.angle_gamma   90.00
#
_symmetry.space_group_name_H-M   'P 1'
#
loop_
_entity.id
_entity.type
_entity.pdbx_description
1 polymer ?
#
loop_
_entity_poly.entity_id
_entity_poly.type
_entity_poly.pdbx_seq_one_letter_code
_entity_poly.pdbx_strand_id
1 'polypeptide(L)'
;KSFDQIDNAPEEKERGITINTSHVEYQTSNRHYAHVDCPGHADYVKNMVTGAAQMDGAILVVAATDGPMPQTREHILLGRQVGVPRIVVFLNKADMVDDEELLELVEMEVRELLSFYDYDGDNTPVILGSALGALNGEQKWVDTVLKLMDEVDTWIELPKRDVDKDFLMPVEDVFS
;
A
#
# COMPACT_ATOMS: atom_id res chain seq x y z
N LYS A 1 0.52 17.14 1.84
CA LYS A 1 -0.78 17.38 1.17
C LYS A 1 -1.91 16.95 2.09
N SER A 2 -3.05 17.66 2.08
CA SER A 2 -4.27 17.24 2.75
C SER A 2 -4.97 16.14 1.93
N PHE A 3 -5.89 15.39 2.55
CA PHE A 3 -6.70 14.37 1.89
C PHE A 3 -7.38 14.91 0.62
N ASP A 4 -8.02 16.08 0.71
CA ASP A 4 -8.66 16.75 -0.42
C ASP A 4 -7.74 17.18 -1.57
N GLN A 5 -6.44 17.13 -1.36
CA GLN A 5 -5.42 17.43 -2.38
C GLN A 5 -4.87 16.15 -3.04
N ILE A 6 -5.14 14.99 -2.46
CA ILE A 6 -4.79 13.68 -3.01
C ILE A 6 -5.95 13.21 -3.88
N ASP A 7 -7.15 13.10 -3.32
CA ASP A 7 -8.37 12.74 -4.02
C ASP A 7 -9.07 14.01 -4.51
N ASN A 8 -8.81 14.40 -5.75
CA ASN A 8 -9.24 15.70 -6.29
C ASN A 8 -10.56 15.65 -7.09
N ALA A 9 -10.92 14.50 -7.64
CA ALA A 9 -12.14 14.36 -8.43
C ALA A 9 -13.40 14.58 -7.56
N PRO A 10 -14.46 15.22 -8.09
CA PRO A 10 -15.68 15.43 -7.32
C PRO A 10 -16.29 14.14 -6.75
N GLU A 11 -16.27 13.06 -7.53
CA GLU A 11 -16.77 11.75 -7.13
C GLU A 11 -15.91 11.11 -6.02
N GLU A 12 -14.59 11.29 -6.04
CA GLU A 12 -13.68 10.84 -5.00
C GLU A 12 -14.01 11.50 -3.66
N LYS A 13 -14.24 12.81 -3.68
CA LYS A 13 -14.62 13.61 -2.49
C LYS A 13 -15.98 13.23 -1.93
N GLU A 14 -16.95 13.01 -2.82
CA GLU A 14 -18.31 12.65 -2.43
C GLU A 14 -18.39 11.24 -1.81
N ARG A 15 -17.68 10.30 -2.39
CA ARG A 15 -17.68 8.89 -1.96
C ARG A 15 -16.63 8.57 -0.91
N GLY A 16 -15.63 9.43 -0.71
CA GLY A 16 -14.52 9.20 0.21
C GLY A 16 -13.62 8.01 -0.18
N ILE A 17 -13.46 7.78 -1.49
CA ILE A 17 -12.66 6.68 -2.06
C ILE A 17 -11.73 7.22 -3.13
N THR A 18 -10.57 6.59 -3.31
CA THR A 18 -9.66 6.88 -4.42
C THR A 18 -10.14 6.18 -5.69
N ILE A 19 -10.30 6.91 -6.78
CA ILE A 19 -10.71 6.41 -8.09
C ILE A 19 -9.52 6.39 -9.05
N ASN A 20 -8.78 7.50 -9.09
CA ASN A 20 -7.62 7.65 -9.94
C ASN A 20 -6.33 7.54 -9.13
N THR A 21 -5.28 7.03 -9.75
CA THR A 21 -3.96 7.00 -9.11
C THR A 21 -3.46 8.41 -8.81
N SER A 22 -2.98 8.62 -7.61
CA SER A 22 -2.38 9.88 -7.17
C SER A 22 -0.91 9.70 -6.80
N HIS A 23 -0.10 10.69 -7.10
CA HIS A 23 1.34 10.65 -6.85
C HIS A 23 1.75 11.68 -5.78
N VAL A 24 2.45 11.21 -4.77
CA VAL A 24 3.00 12.05 -3.69
C VAL A 24 4.46 11.68 -3.48
N GLU A 25 5.31 12.69 -3.37
CA GLU A 25 6.73 12.48 -3.08
C GLU A 25 7.03 12.78 -1.61
N TYR A 26 7.85 11.94 -1.02
CA TYR A 26 8.43 12.15 0.32
C TYR A 26 9.76 11.41 0.45
N GLN A 27 10.45 11.64 1.55
CA GLN A 27 11.75 11.02 1.80
C GLN A 27 11.89 10.60 3.28
N THR A 28 12.63 9.53 3.47
CA THR A 28 13.23 9.18 4.76
C THR A 28 14.66 9.71 4.80
N SER A 29 15.38 9.47 5.90
CA SER A 29 16.83 9.75 5.96
C SER A 29 17.63 8.92 4.95
N ASN A 30 17.09 7.81 4.45
CA ASN A 30 17.79 6.83 3.64
C ASN A 30 17.39 6.86 2.16
N ARG A 31 16.13 7.21 1.86
CA ARG A 31 15.56 7.10 0.50
C ARG A 31 14.57 8.21 0.18
N HIS A 32 14.51 8.52 -1.10
CA HIS A 32 13.44 9.31 -1.70
C HIS A 32 12.39 8.39 -2.32
N TYR A 33 11.11 8.67 -2.08
CA TYR A 33 9.98 7.88 -2.55
C TYR A 33 9.05 8.69 -3.43
N ALA A 34 8.63 8.08 -4.54
CA ALA A 34 7.42 8.47 -5.24
C ALA A 34 6.32 7.50 -4.81
N HIS A 35 5.39 7.98 -4.02
CA HIS A 35 4.25 7.21 -3.51
C HIS A 35 3.10 7.30 -4.50
N VAL A 36 2.62 6.14 -4.94
CA VAL A 36 1.45 6.03 -5.81
C VAL A 36 0.28 5.54 -4.95
N ASP A 37 -0.73 6.37 -4.78
CA ASP A 37 -1.97 5.98 -4.13
C ASP A 37 -2.88 5.31 -5.16
N CYS A 38 -3.14 4.02 -4.94
CA CYS A 38 -3.91 3.19 -5.87
C CYS A 38 -5.35 3.03 -5.38
N PRO A 39 -6.33 3.07 -6.29
CA PRO A 39 -7.72 2.82 -5.90
C PRO A 39 -7.89 1.41 -5.32
N GLY A 40 -8.63 1.31 -4.21
CA GLY A 40 -8.89 0.04 -3.53
C GLY A 40 -10.20 -0.63 -3.92
N HIS A 41 -11.05 0.04 -4.70
CA HIS A 41 -12.37 -0.46 -5.06
C HIS A 41 -12.32 -1.31 -6.33
N ALA A 42 -13.05 -2.45 -6.33
CA ALA A 42 -13.07 -3.40 -7.46
C ALA A 42 -13.45 -2.77 -8.80
N ASP A 43 -14.31 -1.75 -8.79
CA ASP A 43 -14.76 -1.06 -10.00
C ASP A 43 -13.63 -0.29 -10.72
N TYR A 44 -12.51 -0.06 -10.04
CA TYR A 44 -11.38 0.74 -10.53
C TYR A 44 -10.10 -0.08 -10.73
N VAL A 45 -10.24 -1.39 -10.88
CA VAL A 45 -9.12 -2.33 -11.08
C VAL A 45 -8.19 -1.91 -12.22
N LYS A 46 -8.73 -1.37 -13.31
CA LYS A 46 -7.92 -0.88 -14.44
C LYS A 46 -6.93 0.21 -14.00
N ASN A 47 -7.39 1.17 -13.23
CA ASN A 47 -6.55 2.27 -12.74
C ASN A 47 -5.51 1.77 -11.74
N MET A 48 -5.87 0.79 -10.92
CA MET A 48 -4.92 0.15 -10.01
C MET A 48 -3.83 -0.60 -10.75
N VAL A 49 -4.16 -1.36 -11.80
CA VAL A 49 -3.18 -2.09 -12.62
C VAL A 49 -2.18 -1.13 -13.26
N THR A 50 -2.66 -0.01 -13.81
CA THR A 50 -1.79 1.00 -14.40
C THR A 50 -0.83 1.60 -13.38
N GLY A 51 -1.32 1.94 -12.19
CA GLY A 51 -0.48 2.46 -11.08
C GLY A 51 0.50 1.40 -10.57
N ALA A 52 0.04 0.16 -10.36
CA ALA A 52 0.85 -0.92 -9.82
C ALA A 52 2.00 -1.34 -10.76
N ALA A 53 1.81 -1.23 -12.07
CA ALA A 53 2.84 -1.57 -13.05
C ALA A 53 4.12 -0.71 -12.95
N GLN A 54 4.07 0.39 -12.21
CA GLN A 54 5.18 1.33 -12.02
C GLN A 54 5.84 1.22 -10.64
N MET A 55 5.42 0.25 -9.80
CA MET A 55 5.86 0.15 -8.40
C MET A 55 7.05 -0.79 -8.22
N ASP A 56 8.04 -0.34 -7.43
CA ASP A 56 9.19 -1.12 -7.00
C ASP A 56 8.92 -1.92 -5.72
N GLY A 57 7.84 -1.62 -5.04
CA GLY A 57 7.31 -2.28 -3.86
C GLY A 57 5.93 -1.76 -3.52
N ALA A 58 5.23 -2.40 -2.60
CA ALA A 58 3.90 -1.99 -2.18
C ALA A 58 3.72 -2.02 -0.66
N ILE A 59 2.89 -1.12 -0.17
CA ILE A 59 2.32 -1.18 1.18
C ILE A 59 0.89 -1.67 1.05
N LEU A 60 0.62 -2.86 1.57
CA LEU A 60 -0.72 -3.42 1.64
C LEU A 60 -1.38 -2.96 2.94
N VAL A 61 -2.45 -2.21 2.82
CA VAL A 61 -3.24 -1.74 3.98
C VAL A 61 -4.44 -2.65 4.18
N VAL A 62 -4.54 -3.23 5.37
CA VAL A 62 -5.65 -4.10 5.79
C VAL A 62 -6.22 -3.56 7.09
N ALA A 63 -7.55 -3.44 7.20
CA ALA A 63 -8.18 -3.08 8.45
C ALA A 63 -8.12 -4.24 9.44
N ALA A 64 -7.50 -4.03 10.60
CA ALA A 64 -7.40 -5.05 11.65
C ALA A 64 -8.77 -5.46 12.21
N THR A 65 -9.76 -4.58 12.09
CA THR A 65 -11.15 -4.86 12.49
C THR A 65 -11.86 -5.90 11.62
N ASP A 66 -11.50 -5.96 10.33
CA ASP A 66 -12.21 -6.77 9.32
C ASP A 66 -11.38 -7.96 8.84
N GLY A 67 -10.06 -7.88 8.97
CA GLY A 67 -9.14 -8.84 8.39
C GLY A 67 -9.08 -8.77 6.86
N PRO A 68 -8.49 -9.79 6.21
CA PRO A 68 -8.39 -9.82 4.75
C PRO A 68 -9.77 -9.97 4.12
N MET A 69 -10.12 -8.98 3.29
CA MET A 69 -11.37 -8.95 2.51
C MET A 69 -11.13 -9.49 1.09
N PRO A 70 -12.19 -9.79 0.30
CA PRO A 70 -12.03 -10.20 -1.09
C PRO A 70 -11.16 -9.24 -1.93
N GLN A 71 -11.30 -7.94 -1.71
CA GLN A 71 -10.47 -6.93 -2.36
C GLN A 71 -8.98 -7.05 -1.99
N THR A 72 -8.66 -7.42 -0.76
CA THR A 72 -7.28 -7.68 -0.34
C THR A 72 -6.62 -8.75 -1.20
N ARG A 73 -7.36 -9.83 -1.49
CA ARG A 73 -6.90 -10.90 -2.39
C ARG A 73 -6.64 -10.40 -3.80
N GLU A 74 -7.55 -9.59 -4.33
CA GLU A 74 -7.41 -8.99 -5.65
C GLU A 74 -6.18 -8.08 -5.74
N HIS A 75 -5.93 -7.27 -4.73
CA HIS A 75 -4.76 -6.38 -4.67
C HIS A 75 -3.44 -7.18 -4.66
N ILE A 76 -3.35 -8.24 -3.86
CA ILE A 76 -2.16 -9.08 -3.80
C ILE A 76 -1.94 -9.79 -5.14
N LEU A 77 -3.00 -10.37 -5.71
CA LEU A 77 -2.95 -11.03 -7.01
C LEU A 77 -2.48 -10.08 -8.11
N LEU A 78 -3.04 -8.88 -8.18
CA LEU A 78 -2.66 -7.88 -9.17
C LEU A 78 -1.22 -7.41 -8.97
N GLY A 79 -0.81 -7.17 -7.73
CA GLY A 79 0.58 -6.86 -7.42
C GLY A 79 1.54 -7.95 -7.95
N ARG A 80 1.17 -9.21 -7.79
CA ARG A 80 1.95 -10.34 -8.31
C ARG A 80 1.98 -10.36 -9.84
N GLN A 81 0.84 -10.15 -10.48
CA GLN A 81 0.72 -10.18 -11.94
C GLN A 81 1.50 -9.05 -12.63
N VAL A 82 1.55 -7.86 -12.03
CA VAL A 82 2.30 -6.72 -12.58
C VAL A 82 3.77 -6.70 -12.12
N GLY A 83 4.20 -7.67 -11.33
CA GLY A 83 5.58 -7.86 -10.94
C GLY A 83 6.06 -6.99 -9.78
N VAL A 84 5.20 -6.56 -8.88
CA VAL A 84 5.61 -5.93 -7.61
C VAL A 84 6.46 -6.94 -6.81
N PRO A 85 7.75 -6.66 -6.55
CA PRO A 85 8.65 -7.68 -6.04
C PRO A 85 8.45 -8.02 -4.56
N ARG A 86 8.13 -7.02 -3.74
CA ARG A 86 7.93 -7.18 -2.29
C ARG A 86 6.81 -6.29 -1.78
N ILE A 87 6.16 -6.77 -0.72
CA ILE A 87 5.07 -6.08 -0.03
C ILE A 87 5.46 -5.90 1.44
N VAL A 88 5.09 -4.77 2.02
CA VAL A 88 5.04 -4.54 3.47
C VAL A 88 3.57 -4.39 3.85
N VAL A 89 3.17 -4.96 4.98
CA VAL A 89 1.77 -4.93 5.44
C VAL A 89 1.60 -3.91 6.55
N PHE A 90 0.56 -3.09 6.45
CA PHE A 90 0.11 -2.21 7.51
C PHE A 90 -1.30 -2.61 7.95
N LEU A 91 -1.42 -3.17 9.16
CA LEU A 91 -2.71 -3.46 9.79
C LEU A 91 -3.23 -2.20 10.45
N ASN A 92 -4.10 -1.51 9.72
CA ASN A 92 -4.69 -0.23 10.13
C ASN A 92 -5.86 -0.44 11.11
N LYS A 93 -6.25 0.61 11.81
CA LYS A 93 -7.33 0.60 12.81
C LYS A 93 -7.06 -0.33 14.00
N ALA A 94 -5.79 -0.58 14.33
CA ALA A 94 -5.42 -1.37 15.49
C ALA A 94 -5.86 -0.75 16.83
N ASP A 95 -6.08 0.57 16.84
CA ASP A 95 -6.67 1.31 17.97
C ASP A 95 -8.12 0.90 18.30
N MET A 96 -8.81 0.29 17.35
CA MET A 96 -10.20 -0.17 17.50
C MET A 96 -10.32 -1.63 17.94
N VAL A 97 -9.21 -2.34 18.09
CA VAL A 97 -9.17 -3.77 18.44
C VAL A 97 -8.44 -3.93 19.79
N ASP A 98 -9.17 -4.31 20.82
CA ASP A 98 -8.62 -4.52 22.16
C ASP A 98 -8.15 -5.96 22.42
N ASP A 99 -8.45 -6.87 21.49
CA ASP A 99 -8.14 -8.30 21.59
C ASP A 99 -6.86 -8.63 20.82
N GLU A 100 -5.79 -8.92 21.55
CA GLU A 100 -4.49 -9.29 20.96
C GLU A 100 -4.55 -10.59 20.16
N GLU A 101 -5.36 -11.56 20.60
CA GLU A 101 -5.52 -12.83 19.89
C GLU A 101 -6.17 -12.62 18.52
N LEU A 102 -7.10 -11.68 18.42
CA LEU A 102 -7.72 -11.30 17.17
C LEU A 102 -6.70 -10.62 16.21
N LEU A 103 -5.85 -9.75 16.75
CA LEU A 103 -4.79 -9.12 15.96
C LEU A 103 -3.80 -10.14 15.42
N GLU A 104 -3.38 -11.11 16.23
CA GLU A 104 -2.51 -12.21 15.82
C GLU A 104 -3.16 -13.09 14.75
N LEU A 105 -4.45 -13.37 14.87
CA LEU A 105 -5.21 -14.13 13.88
C LEU A 105 -5.24 -13.41 12.53
N VAL A 106 -5.56 -12.12 12.53
CA VAL A 106 -5.59 -11.30 11.31
C VAL A 106 -4.20 -11.26 10.66
N GLU A 107 -3.14 -11.09 11.44
CA GLU A 107 -1.76 -11.13 10.93
C GLU A 107 -1.46 -12.47 10.27
N MET A 108 -1.81 -13.57 10.90
CA MET A 108 -1.61 -14.92 10.37
C MET A 108 -2.37 -15.13 9.05
N GLU A 109 -3.63 -14.72 8.97
CA GLU A 109 -4.43 -14.81 7.76
C GLU A 109 -3.83 -14.01 6.59
N VAL A 110 -3.30 -12.83 6.87
CA VAL A 110 -2.63 -12.01 5.84
C VAL A 110 -1.33 -12.68 5.38
N ARG A 111 -0.54 -13.25 6.28
CA ARG A 111 0.70 -13.98 5.95
C ARG A 111 0.41 -15.22 5.10
N GLU A 112 -0.61 -15.99 5.43
CA GLU A 112 -1.05 -17.15 4.64
C GLU A 112 -1.48 -16.72 3.24
N LEU A 113 -2.22 -15.61 3.14
CA LEU A 113 -2.68 -15.08 1.87
C LEU A 113 -1.52 -14.60 0.98
N LEU A 114 -0.51 -13.93 1.56
CA LEU A 114 0.71 -13.55 0.85
C LEU A 114 1.46 -14.77 0.33
N SER A 115 1.62 -15.79 1.15
CA SER A 115 2.27 -17.05 0.78
C SER A 115 1.52 -17.79 -0.32
N PHE A 116 0.19 -17.75 -0.31
CA PHE A 116 -0.65 -18.33 -1.35
C PHE A 116 -0.40 -17.70 -2.74
N TYR A 117 -0.06 -16.42 -2.79
CA TYR A 117 0.28 -15.69 -4.01
C TYR A 117 1.78 -15.57 -4.27
N ASP A 118 2.58 -16.48 -3.73
CA ASP A 118 4.04 -16.57 -3.94
C ASP A 118 4.86 -15.37 -3.43
N TYR A 119 4.35 -14.65 -2.43
CA TYR A 119 5.16 -13.73 -1.64
C TYR A 119 5.74 -14.46 -0.42
N ASP A 120 6.82 -13.93 0.17
CA ASP A 120 7.39 -14.45 1.41
C ASP A 120 6.55 -13.99 2.62
N GLY A 121 5.42 -14.66 2.85
CA GLY A 121 4.50 -14.31 3.93
C GLY A 121 5.10 -14.44 5.32
N ASP A 122 6.02 -15.38 5.52
CA ASP A 122 6.63 -15.64 6.83
C ASP A 122 7.55 -14.50 7.28
N ASN A 123 8.32 -13.93 6.35
CA ASN A 123 9.31 -12.88 6.63
C ASN A 123 8.81 -11.48 6.32
N THR A 124 7.67 -11.33 5.66
CA THR A 124 7.09 -10.03 5.34
C THR A 124 6.84 -9.21 6.61
N PRO A 125 7.34 -7.96 6.68
CA PRO A 125 7.03 -7.07 7.80
C PRO A 125 5.54 -6.76 7.88
N VAL A 126 4.96 -6.93 9.07
CA VAL A 126 3.58 -6.58 9.37
C VAL A 126 3.59 -5.57 10.52
N ILE A 127 3.09 -4.38 10.27
CA ILE A 127 3.04 -3.29 11.23
C ILE A 127 1.59 -3.08 11.69
N LEU A 128 1.38 -3.13 12.99
CA LEU A 128 0.11 -2.78 13.62
C LEU A 128 0.08 -1.27 13.91
N GLY A 129 -0.92 -0.57 13.40
CA GLY A 129 -0.98 0.87 13.57
C GLY A 129 -2.37 1.47 13.39
N SER A 130 -2.45 2.79 13.57
CA SER A 130 -3.63 3.60 13.31
C SER A 130 -3.22 4.86 12.55
N ALA A 131 -3.59 4.92 11.29
CA ALA A 131 -3.30 6.09 10.46
C ALA A 131 -4.01 7.34 10.99
N LEU A 132 -5.25 7.20 11.46
CA LEU A 132 -6.00 8.31 12.06
C LEU A 132 -5.35 8.79 13.36
N GLY A 133 -4.96 7.88 14.25
CA GLY A 133 -4.26 8.21 15.49
C GLY A 133 -2.93 8.93 15.22
N ALA A 134 -2.17 8.48 14.22
CA ALA A 134 -0.93 9.15 13.80
C ALA A 134 -1.20 10.54 13.23
N LEU A 135 -2.23 10.70 12.41
CA LEU A 135 -2.65 12.00 11.86
C LEU A 135 -3.05 13.00 12.96
N ASN A 136 -3.69 12.50 14.02
CA ASN A 136 -4.06 13.30 15.18
C ASN A 136 -2.87 13.62 16.12
N GLY A 137 -1.69 13.13 15.81
CA GLY A 137 -0.47 13.40 16.57
C GLY A 137 -0.28 12.53 17.81
N GLU A 138 -0.99 11.41 17.93
CA GLU A 138 -0.80 10.44 19.00
C GLU A 138 0.54 9.72 18.83
N GLN A 139 1.49 9.99 19.74
CA GLN A 139 2.89 9.54 19.59
C GLN A 139 3.02 8.02 19.38
N LYS A 140 2.22 7.23 20.08
CA LYS A 140 2.20 5.77 19.91
C LYS A 140 1.97 5.35 18.44
N TRP A 141 1.04 6.00 17.76
CA TRP A 141 0.68 5.69 16.38
C TRP A 141 1.63 6.34 15.36
N VAL A 142 2.14 7.54 15.67
CA VAL A 142 3.22 8.16 14.90
C VAL A 142 4.44 7.23 14.85
N ASP A 143 4.83 6.63 15.96
CA ASP A 143 5.95 5.69 16.04
C ASP A 143 5.72 4.45 15.16
N THR A 144 4.49 3.96 15.04
CA THR A 144 4.17 2.84 14.14
C THR A 144 4.31 3.21 12.67
N VAL A 145 3.96 4.43 12.28
CA VAL A 145 4.17 4.92 10.91
C VAL A 145 5.66 5.07 10.60
N LEU A 146 6.45 5.58 11.54
CA LEU A 146 7.91 5.66 11.40
C LEU A 146 8.52 4.26 11.28
N LYS A 147 8.05 3.30 12.06
CA LYS A 147 8.47 1.89 11.94
C LYS A 147 8.11 1.31 10.58
N LEU A 148 6.92 1.60 10.05
CA LEU A 148 6.53 1.21 8.71
C LEU A 148 7.54 1.71 7.66
N MET A 149 7.95 2.96 7.75
CA MET A 149 8.94 3.52 6.81
C MET A 149 10.31 2.89 6.96
N ASP A 150 10.75 2.57 8.17
CA ASP A 150 12.01 1.85 8.41
C ASP A 150 11.97 0.44 7.78
N GLU A 151 10.85 -0.27 7.91
CA GLU A 151 10.68 -1.58 7.28
C GLU A 151 10.62 -1.49 5.75
N VAL A 152 10.00 -0.45 5.20
CA VAL A 152 10.03 -0.19 3.75
C VAL A 152 11.45 0.07 3.28
N ASP A 153 12.24 0.89 4.00
CA ASP A 153 13.63 1.17 3.67
C ASP A 153 14.52 -0.10 3.64
N THR A 154 14.23 -1.07 4.49
CA THR A 154 15.06 -2.28 4.63
C THR A 154 14.53 -3.47 3.83
N TRP A 155 13.22 -3.68 3.78
CA TRP A 155 12.59 -4.83 3.13
C TRP A 155 12.45 -4.66 1.62
N ILE A 156 12.08 -3.48 1.16
CA ILE A 156 11.96 -3.17 -0.27
C ILE A 156 13.36 -2.86 -0.83
N GLU A 157 13.79 -3.63 -1.80
CA GLU A 157 15.09 -3.41 -2.45
C GLU A 157 15.07 -2.17 -3.33
N LEU A 158 16.22 -1.49 -3.41
CA LEU A 158 16.40 -0.41 -4.38
C LEU A 158 16.29 -0.95 -5.80
N PRO A 159 15.51 -0.33 -6.69
CA PRO A 159 15.38 -0.79 -8.04
C PRO A 159 16.70 -0.66 -8.79
N LYS A 160 17.10 -1.71 -9.50
CA LYS A 160 18.19 -1.65 -10.47
C LYS A 160 17.65 -1.06 -11.76
N ARG A 161 17.98 0.20 -12.02
CA ARG A 161 17.55 0.87 -13.24
C ARG A 161 18.51 0.55 -14.38
N ASP A 162 17.96 0.03 -15.47
CA ASP A 162 18.70 -0.24 -16.71
C ASP A 162 18.83 1.07 -17.50
N VAL A 163 19.82 1.88 -17.13
CA VAL A 163 20.07 3.18 -17.78
C VAL A 163 20.57 3.06 -19.23
N ASP A 164 21.04 1.88 -19.62
CA ASP A 164 21.59 1.59 -20.95
C ASP A 164 20.57 0.96 -21.91
N LYS A 165 19.32 0.76 -21.48
CA LYS A 165 18.23 0.24 -22.33
C LYS A 165 17.49 1.36 -23.04
N ASP A 166 16.82 1.00 -24.13
CA ASP A 166 15.96 1.90 -24.89
C ASP A 166 14.86 2.50 -23.99
N PHE A 167 14.50 3.74 -24.29
CA PHE A 167 13.43 4.44 -23.59
C PHE A 167 12.10 3.72 -23.72
N LEU A 168 11.45 3.42 -22.60
CA LEU A 168 10.11 2.82 -22.53
C LEU A 168 9.18 3.75 -21.76
N MET A 169 8.07 4.11 -22.35
CA MET A 169 7.01 4.88 -21.70
C MET A 169 5.68 4.16 -21.89
N PRO A 170 5.03 3.69 -20.82
CA PRO A 170 3.66 3.17 -20.91
C PRO A 170 2.69 4.29 -21.28
N VAL A 171 1.76 4.00 -22.20
CA VAL A 171 0.66 4.92 -22.54
C VAL A 171 -0.55 4.56 -21.70
N GLU A 172 -0.97 5.48 -20.84
CA GLU A 172 -2.10 5.28 -19.92
C GLU A 172 -3.43 5.74 -20.53
N ASP A 173 -3.40 6.85 -21.27
CA ASP A 173 -4.60 7.40 -21.92
C ASP A 173 -4.25 8.14 -23.20
N VAL A 174 -5.24 8.28 -24.10
CA VAL A 174 -5.16 9.00 -25.37
C VAL A 174 -6.35 9.95 -25.46
N PHE A 175 -6.06 11.24 -25.44
CA PHE A 175 -7.06 12.29 -25.60
C PHE A 175 -7.14 12.70 -27.09
N SER A 176 -8.36 12.74 -27.63
CA SER A 176 -8.63 13.19 -29.02
C SER A 176 -9.40 14.50 -29.00
#